data_9f7eb3593ad69caa478331b801e89b8b
#
_entry.id   9f7eb3593ad69caa478331b801e89b8b
#
_cell.length_a   1.000
_cell.length_b   1.000
_cell.length_c   1.000
_cell.angle_alpha   90.00
_cell.angle_beta   90.00
_cell.angle_gamma   90.00
#
_symmetry.space_group_name_H-M   'P 1'
#
loop_
_entity.id
_entity.type
_entity.pdbx_description
1 polymer ?
#
loop_
_entity_poly.entity_id
_entity_poly.type
_entity_poly.pdbx_seq_one_letter_code
_entity_poly.pdbx_strand_id
1 'polypeptide(L)'
;MTLVLVDTSLWVGHFRRANPVLQSLLATDQVLCHPLIVLELACGTPPTPRERTLGDLKKLRLAVVATTDEILALIEKEQLHDSGCGAVDMALLASVLLTPDTLLWTTDKNLGMLAMRLGVGFTAPDD
;
A
#
# COMPACT_ATOMS: atom_id res chain seq x y z
N MET A 1 -4.67 17.23 -3.88
CA MET A 1 -3.37 16.62 -3.50
C MET A 1 -3.46 15.12 -3.61
N THR A 2 -2.50 14.50 -4.27
CA THR A 2 -2.48 13.05 -4.42
C THR A 2 -1.99 12.38 -3.15
N LEU A 3 -2.71 11.38 -2.68
CA LEU A 3 -2.31 10.53 -1.55
C LEU A 3 -1.76 9.22 -2.09
N VAL A 4 -0.87 8.59 -1.34
CA VAL A 4 -0.21 7.36 -1.78
C VAL A 4 -0.30 6.32 -0.66
N LEU A 5 -0.96 5.20 -0.97
CA LEU A 5 -0.92 4.02 -0.10
C LEU A 5 0.36 3.26 -0.42
N VAL A 6 1.25 3.17 0.54
CA VAL A 6 2.58 2.58 0.38
C VAL A 6 2.51 1.12 0.83
N ASP A 7 2.74 0.20 -0.12
CA ASP A 7 2.70 -1.23 0.14
C ASP A 7 3.85 -1.68 1.05
N THR A 8 3.66 -2.82 1.68
CA THR A 8 4.64 -3.45 2.57
C THR A 8 6.02 -3.55 1.92
N SER A 9 6.07 -3.90 0.63
CA SER A 9 7.34 -4.05 -0.10
C SER A 9 8.18 -2.76 -0.09
N LEU A 10 7.54 -1.60 -0.23
CA LEU A 10 8.22 -0.31 -0.17
C LEU A 10 8.76 -0.02 1.22
N TRP A 11 7.97 -0.33 2.26
CA TRP A 11 8.40 -0.14 3.64
C TRP A 11 9.61 -1.00 3.97
N VAL A 12 9.59 -2.26 3.57
CA VAL A 12 10.72 -3.18 3.80
C VAL A 12 11.97 -2.65 3.12
N GLY A 13 11.86 -2.21 1.88
CA GLY A 13 12.99 -1.61 1.15
C GLY A 13 13.50 -0.34 1.82
N HIS A 14 12.59 0.51 2.27
CA HIS A 14 12.92 1.77 2.95
C HIS A 14 13.65 1.53 4.28
N PHE A 15 13.24 0.50 5.02
CA PHE A 15 13.90 0.14 6.28
C PHE A 15 15.35 -0.32 6.07
N ARG A 16 15.64 -0.93 4.93
CA ARG A 16 17.01 -1.36 4.58
C ARG A 16 17.84 -0.19 4.08
N ARG A 17 17.23 0.64 3.25
CA ARG A 17 17.88 1.80 2.65
C ARG A 17 16.83 2.87 2.42
N ALA A 18 16.99 4.01 3.07
CA ALA A 18 16.01 5.10 3.01
C ALA A 18 15.66 5.46 1.57
N ASN A 19 14.36 5.53 1.28
CA ASN A 19 13.85 5.88 -0.03
C ASN A 19 13.54 7.37 -0.06
N PRO A 20 14.23 8.17 -0.89
CA PRO A 20 14.04 9.63 -0.91
C PRO A 20 12.64 10.06 -1.30
N VAL A 21 12.00 9.32 -2.20
CA VAL A 21 10.63 9.64 -2.64
C VAL A 21 9.65 9.41 -1.48
N LEU A 22 9.80 8.28 -0.77
CA LEU A 22 8.96 8.00 0.38
C LEU A 22 9.18 9.03 1.49
N GLN A 23 10.44 9.42 1.76
CA GLN A 23 10.73 10.47 2.72
C GLN A 23 10.04 11.78 2.36
N SER A 24 10.06 12.14 1.10
CA SER A 24 9.39 13.36 0.62
C SER A 24 7.88 13.31 0.81
N LEU A 25 7.26 12.18 0.49
CA LEU A 25 5.82 11.99 0.68
C LEU A 25 5.44 12.02 2.16
N LEU A 26 6.26 11.43 3.02
CA LEU A 26 6.04 11.50 4.47
C LEU A 26 6.13 12.93 4.99
N ALA A 27 7.11 13.70 4.50
CA ALA A 27 7.29 15.08 4.92
C ALA A 27 6.12 15.98 4.53
N THR A 28 5.39 15.65 3.48
CA THR A 28 4.24 16.43 3.00
C THR A 28 2.90 15.79 3.36
N ASP A 29 2.89 14.84 4.28
CA ASP A 29 1.67 14.17 4.78
C ASP A 29 0.83 13.54 3.66
N GLN A 30 1.51 12.92 2.70
CA GLN A 30 0.85 12.29 1.55
C GLN A 30 0.80 10.76 1.63
N VAL A 31 1.34 10.17 2.71
CA VAL A 31 1.40 8.71 2.85
C VAL A 31 0.20 8.20 3.63
N LEU A 32 -0.49 7.24 3.05
CA LEU A 32 -1.53 6.48 3.73
C LEU A 32 -1.00 5.12 4.15
N CYS A 33 -1.58 4.58 5.20
CA CYS A 33 -1.32 3.23 5.67
C CYS A 33 -2.61 2.40 5.66
N HIS A 34 -2.48 1.12 5.99
CA HIS A 34 -3.59 0.18 6.04
C HIS A 34 -3.32 -0.81 7.17
N PRO A 35 -4.34 -1.27 7.90
CA PRO A 35 -4.12 -2.23 8.99
C PRO A 35 -3.38 -3.50 8.57
N LEU A 36 -3.64 -4.00 7.34
CA LEU A 36 -2.96 -5.19 6.83
C LEU A 36 -1.48 -4.94 6.53
N ILE A 37 -1.10 -3.72 6.19
CA ILE A 37 0.32 -3.36 6.01
C ILE A 37 1.03 -3.42 7.36
N VAL A 38 0.45 -2.84 8.39
CA VAL A 38 1.01 -2.91 9.74
C VAL A 38 1.12 -4.36 10.19
N LEU A 39 0.09 -5.16 9.93
CA LEU A 39 0.08 -6.59 10.26
C LEU A 39 1.21 -7.34 9.56
N GLU A 40 1.40 -7.13 8.26
CA GLU A 40 2.48 -7.77 7.51
C GLU A 40 3.86 -7.37 8.02
N LEU A 41 4.05 -6.09 8.33
CA LEU A 41 5.32 -5.61 8.88
C LEU A 41 5.56 -6.18 10.28
N ALA A 42 4.50 -6.36 11.06
CA ALA A 42 4.59 -6.98 12.38
C ALA A 42 4.99 -8.46 12.31
N CYS A 43 4.62 -9.16 11.22
CA CYS A 43 5.02 -10.54 11.00
C CYS A 43 6.50 -10.67 10.63
N GLY A 44 7.13 -9.59 10.19
CA GLY A 44 8.55 -9.57 9.82
C GLY A 44 9.42 -9.02 10.92
N THR A 45 10.51 -8.35 10.52
CA THR A 45 11.52 -7.81 11.42
C THR A 45 11.63 -6.29 11.19
N PRO A 46 10.68 -5.50 11.69
CA PRO A 46 10.79 -4.05 11.57
C PRO A 46 11.97 -3.51 12.39
N PRO A 47 12.46 -2.30 12.08
CA PRO A 47 13.56 -1.69 12.83
C PRO A 47 13.30 -1.62 14.33
N THR A 48 14.34 -1.81 15.12
CA THR A 48 14.28 -1.68 16.57
C THR A 48 14.29 -0.21 17.01
N PRO A 49 13.57 0.17 18.08
CA PRO A 49 12.67 -0.68 18.85
C PRO A 49 11.38 -0.99 18.08
N ARG A 50 11.04 -2.25 18.03
CA ARG A 50 9.90 -2.75 17.27
C ARG A 50 8.60 -2.02 17.58
N GLU A 51 8.29 -1.82 18.86
CA GLU A 51 7.05 -1.17 19.28
C GLU A 51 6.97 0.26 18.76
N ARG A 52 8.10 0.95 18.71
CA ARG A 52 8.16 2.33 18.22
C ARG A 52 7.87 2.39 16.72
N THR A 53 8.51 1.52 15.95
CA THR A 53 8.31 1.48 14.49
C THR A 53 6.84 1.18 14.15
N LEU A 54 6.27 0.14 14.77
CA LEU A 54 4.87 -0.21 14.53
C LEU A 54 3.92 0.89 15.03
N GLY A 55 4.24 1.52 16.16
CA GLY A 55 3.46 2.63 16.70
C GLY A 55 3.46 3.85 15.77
N ASP A 56 4.60 4.17 15.18
CA ASP A 56 4.72 5.28 14.23
C ASP A 56 3.90 5.01 12.97
N LEU A 57 3.92 3.78 12.46
CA LEU A 57 3.12 3.40 11.31
C LEU A 57 1.62 3.53 11.58
N LYS A 58 1.18 3.20 12.79
CA LYS A 58 -0.23 3.33 13.20
C LYS A 58 -0.69 4.77 13.30
N LYS A 59 0.22 5.73 13.40
CA LYS A 59 -0.11 7.17 13.45
C LYS A 59 -0.37 7.74 12.06
N LEU A 60 0.02 7.04 11.01
CA LEU A 60 -0.25 7.48 9.65
C LEU A 60 -1.75 7.44 9.36
N ARG A 61 -2.20 8.34 8.48
CA ARG A 61 -3.58 8.35 8.02
C ARG A 61 -3.91 7.03 7.33
N LEU A 62 -5.07 6.47 7.60
CA LEU A 62 -5.50 5.22 6.98
C LEU A 62 -6.25 5.48 5.67
N ALA A 63 -6.04 4.60 4.69
CA ALA A 63 -6.94 4.47 3.56
C ALA A 63 -8.28 3.91 4.06
N VAL A 64 -9.32 4.11 3.28
CA VAL A 64 -10.62 3.45 3.55
C VAL A 64 -10.38 1.94 3.52
N VAL A 65 -10.81 1.24 4.56
CA VAL A 65 -10.63 -0.21 4.65
C VAL A 65 -11.82 -0.90 3.97
N ALA A 66 -11.55 -1.55 2.84
CA ALA A 66 -12.58 -2.28 2.11
C ALA A 66 -13.04 -3.50 2.92
N THR A 67 -14.34 -3.78 2.87
CA THR A 67 -14.88 -5.00 3.47
C THR A 67 -14.55 -6.21 2.59
N THR A 68 -14.64 -7.40 3.17
CA THR A 68 -14.45 -8.64 2.40
C THR A 68 -15.40 -8.71 1.21
N ASP A 69 -16.66 -8.32 1.40
CA ASP A 69 -17.63 -8.34 0.31
C ASP A 69 -17.27 -7.35 -0.80
N GLU A 70 -16.77 -6.17 -0.44
CA GLU A 70 -16.31 -5.19 -1.44
C GLU A 70 -15.10 -5.71 -2.22
N ILE A 71 -14.18 -6.40 -1.55
CA ILE A 71 -13.02 -7.00 -2.20
C ILE A 71 -13.45 -8.09 -3.17
N LEU A 72 -14.35 -8.98 -2.73
CA LEU A 72 -14.89 -10.04 -3.58
C LEU A 72 -15.60 -9.47 -4.82
N ALA A 73 -16.40 -8.42 -4.63
CA ALA A 73 -17.09 -7.77 -5.73
C ALA A 73 -16.12 -7.16 -6.75
N LEU A 74 -15.02 -6.55 -6.28
CA LEU A 74 -14.00 -5.99 -7.15
C LEU A 74 -13.33 -7.08 -7.98
N ILE A 75 -12.95 -8.19 -7.34
CA ILE A 75 -12.29 -9.31 -8.03
C ILE A 75 -13.17 -9.81 -9.18
N GLU A 76 -14.46 -9.99 -8.93
CA GLU A 76 -15.40 -10.49 -9.95
C GLU A 76 -15.65 -9.46 -11.04
N LYS A 77 -15.87 -8.21 -10.65
CA LYS A 77 -16.19 -7.13 -11.61
C LYS A 77 -15.04 -6.90 -12.59
N GLU A 78 -13.79 -6.85 -12.08
CA GLU A 78 -12.62 -6.53 -12.88
C GLU A 78 -11.86 -7.79 -13.35
N GLN A 79 -12.35 -8.97 -12.99
CA GLN A 79 -11.74 -10.26 -13.36
C GLN A 79 -10.28 -10.33 -12.93
N LEU A 80 -10.03 -10.12 -11.65
CA LEU A 80 -8.68 -10.06 -11.08
C LEU A 80 -8.16 -11.41 -10.59
N HIS A 81 -8.97 -12.49 -10.72
CA HIS A 81 -8.56 -13.84 -10.34
C HIS A 81 -7.39 -14.32 -11.23
N ASP A 82 -6.61 -15.22 -10.72
CA ASP A 82 -5.45 -15.82 -11.42
C ASP A 82 -4.41 -14.78 -11.85
N SER A 83 -4.32 -13.66 -11.15
CA SER A 83 -3.40 -12.57 -11.45
C SER A 83 -2.04 -12.71 -10.76
N GLY A 84 -1.90 -13.68 -9.89
CA GLY A 84 -0.71 -13.84 -9.06
C GLY A 84 -0.76 -13.00 -7.77
N CYS A 85 -1.86 -12.28 -7.53
CA CYS A 85 -2.05 -11.48 -6.33
C CYS A 85 -2.91 -12.22 -5.33
N GLY A 86 -2.56 -12.12 -4.04
CA GLY A 86 -3.32 -12.74 -2.96
C GLY A 86 -4.31 -11.79 -2.30
N ALA A 87 -4.87 -12.26 -1.18
CA ALA A 87 -5.95 -11.57 -0.48
C ALA A 87 -5.53 -10.18 0.03
N VAL A 88 -4.32 -10.03 0.56
CA VAL A 88 -3.84 -8.74 1.05
C VAL A 88 -3.69 -7.76 -0.09
N ASP A 89 -3.09 -8.20 -1.20
CA ASP A 89 -2.94 -7.35 -2.40
C ASP A 89 -4.29 -6.83 -2.89
N MET A 90 -5.29 -7.72 -2.95
CA MET A 90 -6.63 -7.35 -3.37
C MET A 90 -7.30 -6.39 -2.40
N ALA A 91 -7.06 -6.58 -1.09
CA ALA A 91 -7.58 -5.67 -0.07
C ALA A 91 -6.99 -4.26 -0.23
N LEU A 92 -5.69 -4.15 -0.49
CA LEU A 92 -5.03 -2.86 -0.71
C LEU A 92 -5.55 -2.19 -1.97
N LEU A 93 -5.69 -2.93 -3.05
CA LEU A 93 -6.20 -2.40 -4.31
C LEU A 93 -7.63 -1.88 -4.16
N ALA A 94 -8.50 -2.65 -3.50
CA ALA A 94 -9.88 -2.23 -3.23
C ALA A 94 -9.92 -0.97 -2.35
N SER A 95 -9.06 -0.91 -1.34
CA SER A 95 -9.01 0.25 -0.44
C SER A 95 -8.57 1.52 -1.17
N VAL A 96 -7.60 1.41 -2.07
CA VAL A 96 -7.16 2.55 -2.90
C VAL A 96 -8.30 3.05 -3.79
N LEU A 97 -9.04 2.14 -4.40
CA LEU A 97 -10.17 2.51 -5.25
C LEU A 97 -11.30 3.19 -4.48
N LEU A 98 -11.46 2.87 -3.19
CA LEU A 98 -12.47 3.49 -2.33
C LEU A 98 -12.00 4.79 -1.69
N THR A 99 -10.71 5.08 -1.73
CA THR A 99 -10.15 6.28 -1.08
C THR A 99 -9.92 7.36 -2.13
N PRO A 100 -10.56 8.54 -2.00
CA PRO A 100 -10.39 9.61 -2.98
C PRO A 100 -8.94 10.05 -3.14
N ASP A 101 -8.56 10.41 -4.37
CA ASP A 101 -7.26 10.99 -4.72
C ASP A 101 -6.05 10.14 -4.32
N THR A 102 -6.21 8.82 -4.32
CA THR A 102 -5.20 7.90 -3.81
C THR A 102 -4.66 6.99 -4.90
N LEU A 103 -3.35 6.80 -4.89
CA LEU A 103 -2.65 5.84 -5.74
C LEU A 103 -1.98 4.77 -4.87
N LEU A 104 -1.72 3.61 -5.47
CA LEU A 104 -1.03 2.49 -4.81
C LEU A 104 0.42 2.42 -5.29
N TRP A 105 1.36 2.40 -4.35
CA TRP A 105 2.79 2.28 -4.64
C TRP A 105 3.30 0.94 -4.14
N THR A 106 3.74 0.10 -5.05
CA THR A 106 4.26 -1.24 -4.76
C THR A 106 5.45 -1.56 -5.65
N THR A 107 6.34 -2.43 -5.17
CA THR A 107 7.41 -3.02 -6.00
C THR A 107 7.00 -4.39 -6.54
N ASP A 108 5.87 -4.93 -6.09
CA ASP A 108 5.37 -6.20 -6.61
C ASP A 108 4.87 -6.00 -8.04
N LYS A 109 5.45 -6.78 -8.96
CA LYS A 109 5.16 -6.63 -10.40
C LYS A 109 3.69 -6.89 -10.71
N ASN A 110 3.12 -7.95 -10.16
CA ASN A 110 1.74 -8.33 -10.47
C ASN A 110 0.75 -7.31 -9.91
N LEU A 111 0.92 -6.90 -8.67
CA LEU A 111 0.07 -5.88 -8.06
C LEU A 111 0.22 -4.54 -8.77
N GLY A 112 1.45 -4.17 -9.13
CA GLY A 112 1.71 -2.95 -9.86
C GLY A 112 1.01 -2.91 -11.21
N MET A 113 1.00 -4.04 -11.93
CA MET A 113 0.29 -4.14 -13.21
C MET A 113 -1.22 -3.96 -13.05
N LEU A 114 -1.81 -4.56 -12.01
CA LEU A 114 -3.24 -4.39 -11.74
C LEU A 114 -3.57 -2.94 -11.37
N ALA A 115 -2.74 -2.31 -10.54
CA ALA A 115 -2.95 -0.92 -10.14
C ALA A 115 -2.89 0.01 -11.36
N MET A 116 -1.91 -0.19 -12.25
CA MET A 116 -1.81 0.60 -13.48
C MET A 116 -3.00 0.37 -14.39
N ARG A 117 -3.43 -0.87 -14.57
CA ARG A 117 -4.61 -1.21 -15.39
C ARG A 117 -5.86 -0.52 -14.88
N LEU A 118 -6.03 -0.42 -13.57
CA LEU A 118 -7.20 0.23 -12.96
C LEU A 118 -7.02 1.75 -12.78
N GLY A 119 -5.91 2.30 -13.24
CA GLY A 119 -5.68 3.75 -13.21
C GLY A 119 -5.29 4.30 -11.84
N VAL A 120 -4.82 3.45 -10.93
CA VAL A 120 -4.46 3.86 -9.55
C VAL A 120 -3.02 3.53 -9.17
N GLY A 121 -2.17 3.27 -10.14
CA GLY A 121 -0.77 2.97 -9.88
C GLY A 121 0.07 4.22 -9.69
N PHE A 122 0.89 4.25 -8.64
CA PHE A 122 1.87 5.31 -8.42
C PHE A 122 3.20 4.91 -9.04
N THR A 123 3.78 5.80 -9.81
CA THR A 123 5.13 5.63 -10.37
C THR A 123 6.02 6.70 -9.76
N ALA A 124 7.08 6.28 -9.07
CA ALA A 124 8.00 7.22 -8.46
C ALA A 124 8.75 8.00 -9.56
N PRO A 125 8.94 9.32 -9.39
CA PRO A 125 9.72 10.09 -10.35
C PRO A 125 11.19 9.66 -10.34
N ASP A 126 11.83 9.74 -11.49
CA ASP A 126 13.26 9.52 -11.70
C ASP A 126 13.76 8.10 -11.39
N ASP A 127 12.96 7.13 -11.64
CA ASP A 127 13.38 5.72 -11.53
C ASP A 127 13.89 5.17 -12.84
#